data_b010c4911c4447864063b2d1f8fa97f6
#
_entry.id   b010c4911c4447864063b2d1f8fa97f6
#
_cell.length_a   1.000
_cell.length_b   1.000
_cell.length_c   1.000
_cell.angle_alpha   90.00
_cell.angle_beta   90.00
_cell.angle_gamma   90.00
#
_symmetry.space_group_name_H-M   'P 1'
#
loop_
_entity.id
_entity.type
_entity.pdbx_description
1 polymer ?
#
loop_
_entity_poly.entity_id
_entity_poly.type
_entity_poly.pdbx_seq_one_letter_code
_entity_poly.pdbx_strand_id
1 'polypeptide(L)'
;MRKNVQVLVFLAGLGATIANGEPPATKHVDVASIAPRPDDVATIDGMIQAWYDVISGPAGKARDWARDRTLYIPNLRFVSVEVENGQLRPRIRDHQEYVDSSDAALMKGFFEKEIHRVTERFGPIAHVWSTYESRVTENGPVTARGINSIELFWDGKRWWIANGIWTEETRDNPIPRKYLSSSKS
;
A
#
# COMPACT_ATOMS: atom_id res chain seq x y z
N MET A 1 -26.37 23.38 -13.12
CA MET A 1 -25.91 22.10 -13.69
C MET A 1 -24.43 21.95 -13.35
N ARG A 2 -24.09 21.24 -12.29
CA ARG A 2 -22.69 20.94 -11.90
C ARG A 2 -22.34 19.58 -12.49
N LYS A 3 -21.38 19.54 -13.40
CA LYS A 3 -20.85 18.31 -13.98
C LYS A 3 -20.00 17.61 -12.92
N ASN A 4 -20.46 16.46 -12.45
CA ASN A 4 -19.66 15.57 -11.63
C ASN A 4 -18.56 14.95 -12.50
N VAL A 5 -17.33 15.35 -12.27
CA VAL A 5 -16.17 14.65 -12.80
C VAL A 5 -15.85 13.54 -11.80
N GLN A 6 -16.29 12.33 -12.09
CA GLN A 6 -15.79 11.13 -11.42
C GLN A 6 -14.39 10.86 -11.92
N VAL A 7 -13.40 11.16 -11.10
CA VAL A 7 -12.04 10.67 -11.32
C VAL A 7 -11.97 9.27 -10.72
N LEU A 8 -12.12 8.27 -11.58
CA LEU A 8 -11.85 6.88 -11.22
C LEU A 8 -10.33 6.69 -11.17
N VAL A 9 -9.78 6.54 -9.98
CA VAL A 9 -8.40 6.09 -9.82
C VAL A 9 -8.41 4.57 -9.78
N PHE A 10 -8.01 3.97 -10.89
CA PHE A 10 -7.88 2.55 -11.07
C PHE A 10 -6.55 2.04 -10.50
N LEU A 11 -6.56 1.52 -9.29
CA LEU A 11 -5.90 0.25 -9.01
C LEU A 11 -6.95 -0.87 -9.14
N ALA A 12 -7.75 -0.76 -10.18
CA ALA A 12 -8.78 -1.72 -10.50
C ALA A 12 -8.32 -2.59 -11.66
N GLY A 13 -8.51 -3.87 -11.50
CA GLY A 13 -8.44 -4.79 -12.61
C GLY A 13 -9.32 -4.30 -13.76
N LEU A 14 -8.79 -4.29 -14.98
CA LEU A 14 -9.53 -4.10 -16.21
C LEU A 14 -10.76 -5.01 -16.21
N GLY A 15 -11.94 -4.41 -16.10
CA GLY A 15 -13.19 -5.07 -16.47
C GLY A 15 -13.18 -5.33 -17.96
N ALA A 16 -12.75 -6.51 -18.37
CA ALA A 16 -12.92 -6.98 -19.74
C ALA A 16 -14.33 -7.51 -19.89
N THR A 17 -15.05 -6.98 -20.87
CA THR A 17 -16.22 -7.62 -21.50
C THR A 17 -15.91 -9.10 -21.76
N ILE A 18 -16.86 -9.97 -21.45
CA ILE A 18 -16.77 -11.43 -21.61
C ILE A 18 -16.60 -11.75 -23.09
N ALA A 19 -15.37 -11.83 -23.55
CA ALA A 19 -14.93 -12.69 -24.63
C ALA A 19 -14.16 -13.82 -23.93
N ASN A 20 -14.41 -15.08 -24.31
CA ASN A 20 -13.72 -16.27 -23.81
C ASN A 20 -12.21 -16.19 -24.13
N GLY A 21 -11.48 -15.37 -23.38
CA GLY A 21 -10.05 -15.21 -23.41
C GLY A 21 -9.53 -15.36 -21.99
N GLU A 22 -8.52 -16.20 -21.78
CA GLU A 22 -7.73 -16.26 -20.57
C GLU A 22 -7.37 -14.84 -20.12
N PRO A 23 -7.46 -14.51 -18.81
CA PRO A 23 -7.01 -13.21 -18.33
C PRO A 23 -5.56 -13.00 -18.78
N PRO A 24 -5.18 -11.79 -19.22
CA PRO A 24 -3.82 -11.54 -19.70
C PRO A 24 -2.84 -11.98 -18.62
N ALA A 25 -1.88 -12.82 -18.99
CA ALA A 25 -0.86 -13.33 -18.09
C ALA A 25 -0.16 -12.14 -17.42
N THR A 26 -0.21 -12.09 -16.09
CA THR A 26 0.48 -11.07 -15.31
C THR A 26 1.97 -11.23 -15.57
N LYS A 27 2.65 -10.13 -15.97
CA LYS A 27 4.08 -10.18 -16.23
C LYS A 27 4.82 -10.45 -14.95
N HIS A 28 5.57 -11.54 -14.89
CA HIS A 28 6.43 -11.83 -13.75
C HIS A 28 7.56 -10.79 -13.64
N VAL A 29 7.77 -10.27 -12.44
CA VAL A 29 8.83 -9.31 -12.10
C VAL A 29 9.86 -10.02 -11.23
N ASP A 30 11.07 -10.17 -11.72
CA ASP A 30 12.17 -10.76 -10.95
C ASP A 30 12.55 -9.84 -9.79
N VAL A 31 12.43 -10.32 -8.57
CA VAL A 31 12.79 -9.59 -7.36
C VAL A 31 14.04 -10.18 -6.74
N ALA A 32 15.14 -9.42 -6.79
CA ALA A 32 16.41 -9.84 -6.21
C ALA A 32 16.32 -9.99 -4.68
N SER A 33 17.11 -10.92 -4.13
CA SER A 33 17.31 -11.05 -2.69
C SER A 33 18.49 -10.18 -2.27
N ILE A 34 18.26 -9.23 -1.36
CA ILE A 34 19.27 -8.33 -0.83
C ILE A 34 19.20 -8.29 0.70
N ALA A 35 20.25 -7.80 1.35
CA ALA A 35 20.20 -7.49 2.78
C ALA A 35 19.30 -6.26 3.03
N PRO A 36 18.57 -6.22 4.17
CA PRO A 36 17.80 -5.04 4.54
C PRO A 36 18.72 -3.85 4.81
N ARG A 37 18.25 -2.64 4.52
CA ARG A 37 18.93 -1.42 4.94
C ARG A 37 18.73 -1.26 6.46
N PRO A 38 19.78 -1.02 7.25
CA PRO A 38 19.66 -0.87 8.70
C PRO A 38 18.62 0.18 9.10
N ASP A 39 18.60 1.34 8.42
CA ASP A 39 17.67 2.43 8.72
C ASP A 39 16.21 2.07 8.50
N ASP A 40 15.92 1.18 7.55
CA ASP A 40 14.57 0.72 7.27
C ASP A 40 14.01 -0.15 8.40
N VAL A 41 14.87 -0.92 9.09
CA VAL A 41 14.43 -2.02 9.95
C VAL A 41 14.80 -1.83 11.42
N ALA A 42 15.57 -0.80 11.76
CA ALA A 42 16.00 -0.55 13.15
C ALA A 42 14.87 0.01 14.03
N THR A 43 13.93 0.71 13.45
CA THR A 43 12.83 1.38 14.17
C THR A 43 11.49 1.17 13.46
N ILE A 44 10.39 1.32 14.20
CA ILE A 44 9.04 1.32 13.60
C ILE A 44 8.91 2.48 12.60
N ASP A 45 9.46 3.65 12.91
CA ASP A 45 9.42 4.82 12.01
C ASP A 45 10.13 4.56 10.69
N GLY A 46 11.35 4.00 10.74
CA GLY A 46 12.08 3.60 9.54
C GLY A 46 11.32 2.56 8.71
N MET A 47 10.71 1.59 9.37
CA MET A 47 9.91 0.55 8.71
C MET A 47 8.72 1.14 7.98
N ILE A 48 7.94 2.03 8.61
CA ILE A 48 6.78 2.66 7.99
C ILE A 48 7.20 3.64 6.88
N GLN A 49 8.29 4.38 7.07
CA GLN A 49 8.84 5.24 6.00
C GLN A 49 9.23 4.39 4.79
N ALA A 50 9.95 3.28 5.00
CA ALA A 50 10.35 2.38 3.93
C ALA A 50 9.13 1.76 3.20
N TRP A 51 8.07 1.39 3.94
CA TRP A 51 6.81 0.91 3.38
C TRP A 51 6.26 1.83 2.27
N TYR A 52 6.27 3.14 2.50
CA TYR A 52 5.78 4.13 1.52
C TYR A 52 6.80 4.44 0.43
N ASP A 53 8.09 4.50 0.78
CA ASP A 53 9.15 4.88 -0.16
C ASP A 53 9.29 3.87 -1.31
N VAL A 54 9.23 2.56 -0.98
CA VAL A 54 9.53 1.48 -1.95
C VAL A 54 8.53 1.42 -3.10
N ILE A 55 7.28 1.78 -2.85
CA ILE A 55 6.21 1.79 -3.85
C ILE A 55 6.04 3.15 -4.53
N SER A 56 6.64 4.20 -3.99
CA SER A 56 6.49 5.58 -4.50
C SER A 56 7.53 5.91 -5.57
N GLY A 57 7.10 6.66 -6.59
CA GLY A 57 8.01 7.17 -7.62
C GLY A 57 7.31 7.66 -8.89
N PRO A 58 8.04 8.42 -9.71
CA PRO A 58 7.51 8.99 -10.94
C PRO A 58 7.21 7.92 -12.01
N ALA A 59 6.46 8.34 -13.02
CA ALA A 59 6.17 7.50 -14.17
C ALA A 59 7.48 7.03 -14.85
N GLY A 60 7.51 5.76 -15.28
CA GLY A 60 8.65 5.14 -15.95
C GLY A 60 9.80 4.72 -15.03
N LYS A 61 9.77 5.06 -13.74
CA LYS A 61 10.76 4.62 -12.76
C LYS A 61 10.35 3.29 -12.14
N ALA A 62 11.20 2.27 -12.24
CA ALA A 62 11.00 0.99 -11.56
C ALA A 62 10.93 1.17 -10.04
N ARG A 63 10.10 0.37 -9.37
CA ARG A 63 10.01 0.32 -7.92
C ARG A 63 11.14 -0.50 -7.32
N ASP A 64 11.51 -0.22 -6.07
CA ASP A 64 12.59 -0.93 -5.37
C ASP A 64 12.04 -2.20 -4.70
N TRP A 65 11.57 -3.15 -5.53
CA TRP A 65 10.96 -4.39 -5.06
C TRP A 65 11.90 -5.27 -4.24
N ALA A 66 13.22 -5.16 -4.50
CA ALA A 66 14.22 -5.88 -3.72
C ALA A 66 14.29 -5.33 -2.29
N ARG A 67 14.29 -3.99 -2.12
CA ARG A 67 14.21 -3.33 -0.81
C ARG A 67 12.86 -3.61 -0.14
N ASP A 68 11.77 -3.53 -0.90
CA ASP A 68 10.41 -3.82 -0.41
C ASP A 68 10.34 -5.21 0.22
N ARG A 69 10.81 -6.25 -0.48
CA ARG A 69 10.84 -7.63 0.04
C ARG A 69 11.55 -7.76 1.38
N THR A 70 12.54 -6.92 1.68
CA THR A 70 13.29 -7.00 2.94
C THR A 70 12.48 -6.59 4.17
N LEU A 71 11.35 -5.92 4.00
CA LEU A 71 10.54 -5.40 5.10
C LEU A 71 9.71 -6.50 5.78
N TYR A 72 9.42 -7.60 5.08
CA TYR A 72 8.40 -8.57 5.43
C TYR A 72 8.95 -9.93 5.86
N ILE A 73 8.15 -10.64 6.64
CA ILE A 73 8.39 -12.08 6.85
C ILE A 73 8.19 -12.86 5.54
N PRO A 74 8.86 -14.02 5.37
CA PRO A 74 8.82 -14.79 4.12
C PRO A 74 7.42 -15.19 3.65
N ASN A 75 6.51 -15.46 4.59
CA ASN A 75 5.16 -15.98 4.30
C ASN A 75 4.07 -14.91 4.50
N LEU A 76 4.41 -13.64 4.36
CA LEU A 76 3.46 -12.54 4.43
C LEU A 76 2.25 -12.76 3.50
N ARG A 77 1.08 -12.33 3.95
CA ARG A 77 -0.09 -12.11 3.12
C ARG A 77 -0.55 -10.67 3.23
N PHE A 78 -0.58 -9.97 2.12
CA PHE A 78 -1.25 -8.69 2.00
C PHE A 78 -2.75 -8.91 1.80
N VAL A 79 -3.56 -8.05 2.41
CA VAL A 79 -5.00 -8.03 2.19
C VAL A 79 -5.43 -6.62 1.81
N SER A 80 -5.83 -6.40 0.56
CA SER A 80 -6.57 -5.19 0.19
C SER A 80 -8.07 -5.49 0.21
N VAL A 81 -8.85 -4.58 0.78
CA VAL A 81 -10.32 -4.68 0.73
C VAL A 81 -10.83 -3.59 -0.19
N GLU A 82 -11.29 -3.99 -1.35
CA GLU A 82 -11.75 -3.11 -2.44
C GLU A 82 -13.28 -3.12 -2.53
N VAL A 83 -13.85 -2.08 -3.15
CA VAL A 83 -15.29 -2.04 -3.45
C VAL A 83 -15.48 -2.26 -4.96
N GLU A 84 -16.02 -3.41 -5.33
CA GLU A 84 -16.36 -3.74 -6.71
C GLU A 84 -17.87 -3.89 -6.85
N ASN A 85 -18.50 -3.11 -7.73
CA ASN A 85 -19.96 -3.14 -7.95
C ASN A 85 -20.78 -3.00 -6.65
N GLY A 86 -20.30 -2.15 -5.72
CA GLY A 86 -20.94 -1.92 -4.42
C GLY A 86 -20.76 -3.04 -3.39
N GLN A 87 -19.90 -4.03 -3.66
CA GLN A 87 -19.60 -5.12 -2.74
C GLN A 87 -18.14 -5.10 -2.30
N LEU A 88 -17.89 -5.42 -1.04
CA LEU A 88 -16.54 -5.59 -0.53
C LEU A 88 -15.90 -6.84 -1.12
N ARG A 89 -14.69 -6.69 -1.65
CA ARG A 89 -13.89 -7.75 -2.26
C ARG A 89 -12.50 -7.77 -1.63
N PRO A 90 -12.22 -8.71 -0.73
CA PRO A 90 -10.87 -8.91 -0.22
C PRO A 90 -10.00 -9.56 -1.30
N ARG A 91 -8.80 -9.01 -1.51
CA ARG A 91 -7.75 -9.61 -2.33
C ARG A 91 -6.60 -9.98 -1.44
N ILE A 92 -6.31 -11.28 -1.37
CA ILE A 92 -5.23 -11.84 -0.55
C ILE A 92 -4.10 -12.21 -1.48
N ARG A 93 -2.89 -11.67 -1.27
CA ARG A 93 -1.72 -11.86 -2.12
C ARG A 93 -0.46 -12.09 -1.28
N ASP A 94 0.41 -12.96 -1.74
CA ASP A 94 1.77 -12.95 -1.22
C ASP A 94 2.58 -11.79 -1.83
N HIS A 95 3.84 -11.64 -1.42
CA HIS A 95 4.68 -10.55 -1.90
C HIS A 95 4.87 -10.58 -3.42
N GLN A 96 5.13 -11.77 -4.00
CA GLN A 96 5.36 -11.86 -5.46
C GLN A 96 4.08 -11.60 -6.25
N GLU A 97 2.95 -12.12 -5.81
CA GLU A 97 1.64 -11.84 -6.41
C GLU A 97 1.29 -10.34 -6.35
N TYR A 98 1.64 -9.68 -5.24
CA TYR A 98 1.47 -8.23 -5.11
C TYR A 98 2.35 -7.48 -6.11
N VAL A 99 3.63 -7.82 -6.21
CA VAL A 99 4.59 -7.21 -7.16
C VAL A 99 4.10 -7.38 -8.58
N ASP A 100 3.81 -8.61 -9.00
CA ASP A 100 3.41 -8.94 -10.39
C ASP A 100 2.10 -8.23 -10.78
N SER A 101 1.16 -8.08 -9.84
CA SER A 101 -0.12 -7.41 -10.11
C SER A 101 -0.05 -5.89 -10.04
N SER A 102 0.94 -5.31 -9.33
CA SER A 102 0.98 -3.86 -9.03
C SER A 102 2.01 -3.10 -9.88
N ASP A 103 3.11 -3.74 -10.29
CA ASP A 103 4.26 -3.09 -10.94
C ASP A 103 3.87 -2.20 -12.12
N ALA A 104 3.10 -2.76 -13.06
CA ALA A 104 2.69 -2.02 -14.26
C ALA A 104 1.81 -0.80 -13.97
N ALA A 105 1.02 -0.84 -12.90
CA ALA A 105 0.19 0.29 -12.48
C ALA A 105 1.05 1.36 -11.79
N LEU A 106 1.93 0.96 -10.89
CA LEU A 106 2.82 1.87 -10.17
C LEU A 106 3.82 2.56 -11.10
N MET A 107 4.23 1.89 -12.19
CA MET A 107 5.07 2.46 -13.26
C MET A 107 4.43 3.64 -14.01
N LYS A 108 3.13 3.87 -13.86
CA LYS A 108 2.45 5.05 -14.42
C LYS A 108 2.63 6.32 -13.58
N GLY A 109 3.30 6.21 -12.45
CA GLY A 109 3.47 7.25 -11.44
C GLY A 109 2.54 7.00 -10.26
N PHE A 110 3.14 6.84 -9.09
CA PHE A 110 2.43 6.63 -7.83
C PHE A 110 3.28 7.15 -6.68
N PHE A 111 2.68 7.99 -5.87
CA PHE A 111 3.28 8.52 -4.65
C PHE A 111 2.29 8.35 -3.53
N GLU A 112 2.71 7.65 -2.50
CA GLU A 112 1.93 7.47 -1.29
C GLU A 112 2.72 7.97 -0.09
N LYS A 113 2.06 8.66 0.81
CA LYS A 113 2.69 9.13 2.05
C LYS A 113 1.74 9.01 3.23
N GLU A 114 2.32 8.74 4.37
CA GLU A 114 1.61 8.81 5.63
C GLU A 114 1.24 10.26 5.97
N ILE A 115 -0.01 10.47 6.42
CA ILE A 115 -0.50 11.76 6.89
C ILE A 115 -0.86 11.76 8.38
N HIS A 116 -1.06 10.57 8.95
CA HIS A 116 -1.30 10.38 10.38
C HIS A 116 -0.99 8.95 10.79
N ARG A 117 -0.58 8.75 12.05
CA ARG A 117 -0.29 7.43 12.60
C ARG A 117 -0.80 7.30 14.03
N VAL A 118 -1.34 6.12 14.34
CA VAL A 118 -1.55 5.65 15.70
C VAL A 118 -0.76 4.35 15.85
N THR A 119 0.16 4.31 16.80
CA THR A 119 0.97 3.13 17.10
C THR A 119 0.63 2.63 18.49
N GLU A 120 0.27 1.36 18.58
CA GLU A 120 0.09 0.62 19.83
C GLU A 120 1.21 -0.40 19.96
N ARG A 121 1.90 -0.44 21.12
CA ARG A 121 3.06 -1.31 21.31
C ARG A 121 3.02 -2.00 22.66
N PHE A 122 3.32 -3.29 22.65
CA PHE A 122 3.59 -4.06 23.87
C PHE A 122 4.88 -4.88 23.70
N GLY A 123 5.96 -4.46 24.34
CA GLY A 123 7.26 -5.12 24.26
C GLY A 123 7.76 -5.26 22.80
N PRO A 124 7.95 -6.49 22.29
CA PRO A 124 8.46 -6.73 20.93
C PRO A 124 7.38 -6.72 19.84
N ILE A 125 6.11 -6.51 20.15
CA ILE A 125 5.02 -6.45 19.16
C ILE A 125 4.45 -5.04 19.07
N ALA A 126 4.04 -4.65 17.86
CA ALA A 126 3.37 -3.37 17.61
C ALA A 126 2.29 -3.51 16.54
N HIS A 127 1.26 -2.69 16.68
CA HIS A 127 0.24 -2.46 15.66
C HIS A 127 0.27 -1.00 15.25
N VAL A 128 0.22 -0.75 13.96
CA VAL A 128 0.23 0.60 13.36
C VAL A 128 -1.01 0.79 12.50
N TRP A 129 -1.84 1.76 12.88
CA TRP A 129 -2.83 2.37 12.00
C TRP A 129 -2.19 3.55 11.30
N SER A 130 -1.87 3.41 10.03
CA SER A 130 -1.23 4.43 9.21
C SER A 130 -2.20 4.97 8.18
N THR A 131 -2.60 6.22 8.34
CA THR A 131 -3.47 6.90 7.37
C THR A 131 -2.61 7.49 6.29
N TYR A 132 -2.97 7.22 5.04
CA TYR A 132 -2.22 7.67 3.88
C TYR A 132 -3.04 8.52 2.92
N GLU A 133 -2.33 9.23 2.06
CA GLU A 133 -2.86 9.81 0.83
C GLU A 133 -1.96 9.45 -0.34
N SER A 134 -2.58 9.18 -1.49
CA SER A 134 -1.87 8.86 -2.73
C SER A 134 -2.06 9.92 -3.81
N ARG A 135 -1.11 9.98 -4.75
CA ARG A 135 -1.05 10.90 -5.88
C ARG A 135 -0.41 10.22 -7.09
N VAL A 136 -0.69 10.71 -8.28
CA VAL A 136 -0.01 10.25 -9.51
C VAL A 136 1.36 10.92 -9.69
N THR A 137 1.51 12.16 -9.23
CA THR A 137 2.78 12.90 -9.21
C THR A 137 3.04 13.43 -7.80
N GLU A 138 4.29 13.60 -7.43
CA GLU A 138 4.73 13.93 -6.07
C GLU A 138 3.98 15.11 -5.45
N ASN A 139 3.78 16.17 -6.22
CA ASN A 139 3.10 17.39 -5.79
C ASN A 139 1.72 17.55 -6.45
N GLY A 140 1.17 16.47 -7.01
CA GLY A 140 -0.15 16.50 -7.66
C GLY A 140 -1.31 16.49 -6.66
N PRO A 141 -2.55 16.56 -7.17
CA PRO A 141 -3.73 16.44 -6.34
C PRO A 141 -3.80 15.05 -5.69
N VAL A 142 -4.38 14.99 -4.49
CA VAL A 142 -4.68 13.71 -3.82
C VAL A 142 -5.70 12.95 -4.67
N THR A 143 -5.38 11.70 -4.98
CA THR A 143 -6.24 10.81 -5.77
C THR A 143 -7.01 9.83 -4.92
N ALA A 144 -6.42 9.36 -3.81
CA ALA A 144 -7.09 8.53 -2.84
C ALA A 144 -6.53 8.78 -1.43
N ARG A 145 -7.29 8.39 -0.41
CA ARG A 145 -6.86 8.26 0.97
C ARG A 145 -7.33 6.92 1.51
N GLY A 146 -6.65 6.42 2.53
CA GLY A 146 -7.05 5.18 3.17
C GLY A 146 -6.30 4.95 4.46
N ILE A 147 -6.46 3.77 5.01
CA ILE A 147 -5.77 3.32 6.21
C ILE A 147 -5.10 1.98 5.94
N ASN A 148 -3.82 1.90 6.29
CA ASN A 148 -3.07 0.67 6.44
C ASN A 148 -3.13 0.22 7.91
N SER A 149 -3.50 -1.04 8.15
CA SER A 149 -3.38 -1.76 9.41
C SER A 149 -2.18 -2.68 9.30
N ILE A 150 -1.13 -2.40 10.06
CA ILE A 150 0.17 -3.06 9.92
C ILE A 150 0.57 -3.69 11.25
N GLU A 151 0.82 -4.99 11.24
CA GLU A 151 1.32 -5.74 12.39
C GLU A 151 2.83 -5.90 12.29
N LEU A 152 3.55 -5.56 13.36
CA LEU A 152 5.01 -5.64 13.42
C LEU A 152 5.49 -6.40 14.64
N PHE A 153 6.68 -6.99 14.51
CA PHE A 153 7.39 -7.55 15.67
C PHE A 153 8.90 -7.33 15.57
N TRP A 154 9.54 -7.30 16.74
CA TRP A 154 10.99 -7.24 16.93
C TRP A 154 11.54 -8.63 17.21
N ASP A 155 12.51 -9.11 16.41
CA ASP A 155 13.11 -10.44 16.55
C ASP A 155 14.36 -10.46 17.46
N GLY A 156 14.67 -9.35 18.10
CA GLY A 156 15.90 -9.16 18.88
C GLY A 156 17.00 -8.41 18.12
N LYS A 157 16.86 -8.26 16.81
CA LYS A 157 17.83 -7.60 15.92
C LYS A 157 17.21 -6.52 15.03
N ARG A 158 15.97 -6.75 14.58
CA ARG A 158 15.26 -5.84 13.67
C ARG A 158 13.74 -5.94 13.81
N TRP A 159 13.03 -4.94 13.31
CA TRP A 159 11.61 -5.01 13.09
C TRP A 159 11.27 -5.77 11.80
N TRP A 160 10.13 -6.43 11.81
CA TRP A 160 9.52 -7.13 10.68
C TRP A 160 8.06 -6.76 10.57
N ILE A 161 7.57 -6.62 9.35
CA ILE A 161 6.13 -6.59 9.08
C ILE A 161 5.64 -8.02 8.94
N ALA A 162 4.69 -8.39 9.81
CA ALA A 162 4.08 -9.72 9.83
C ALA A 162 2.82 -9.78 8.97
N ASN A 163 2.08 -8.65 8.87
CA ASN A 163 0.84 -8.54 8.12
C ASN A 163 0.58 -7.09 7.72
N GLY A 164 -0.11 -6.91 6.58
CA GLY A 164 -0.58 -5.61 6.11
C GLY A 164 -1.96 -5.73 5.48
N ILE A 165 -2.93 -4.98 6.04
CA ILE A 165 -4.30 -4.92 5.53
C ILE A 165 -4.62 -3.45 5.26
N TRP A 166 -5.26 -3.15 4.12
CA TRP A 166 -5.67 -1.78 3.83
C TRP A 166 -6.99 -1.69 3.10
N THR A 167 -7.59 -0.53 3.23
CA THR A 167 -8.77 -0.14 2.46
C THR A 167 -8.76 1.36 2.22
N GLU A 168 -9.35 1.77 1.10
CA GLU A 168 -9.50 3.19 0.76
C GLU A 168 -10.72 3.81 1.45
N GLU A 169 -10.63 5.12 1.67
CA GLU A 169 -11.76 5.95 2.09
C GLU A 169 -12.80 6.00 0.97
N THR A 170 -14.05 5.82 1.33
CA THR A 170 -15.18 5.99 0.42
C THR A 170 -16.19 6.97 1.02
N ARG A 171 -17.16 7.40 0.22
CA ARG A 171 -18.26 8.23 0.71
C ARG A 171 -19.00 7.58 1.88
N ASP A 172 -19.17 6.25 1.82
CA ASP A 172 -19.93 5.48 2.81
C ASP A 172 -19.05 4.94 3.94
N ASN A 173 -17.73 5.07 3.82
CA ASN A 173 -16.74 4.71 4.83
C ASN A 173 -15.66 5.80 4.94
N PRO A 174 -16.00 6.98 5.50
CA PRO A 174 -15.04 8.07 5.69
C PRO A 174 -14.05 7.74 6.81
N ILE A 175 -12.82 8.24 6.68
CA ILE A 175 -11.78 8.07 7.71
C ILE A 175 -12.23 8.74 9.03
N PRO A 176 -12.32 8.00 10.16
CA PRO A 176 -12.67 8.58 11.45
C PRO A 176 -11.66 9.64 11.90
N ARG A 177 -12.14 10.72 12.56
CA ARG A 177 -11.29 11.84 13.01
C ARG A 177 -10.07 11.44 13.83
N LYS A 178 -10.16 10.39 14.63
CA LYS A 178 -9.04 9.86 15.43
C LYS A 178 -7.85 9.37 14.61
N TYR A 179 -8.05 9.11 13.32
CA TYR A 179 -7.03 8.70 12.35
C TYR A 179 -6.64 9.82 11.38
N LEU A 180 -7.01 11.04 11.67
CA LEU A 180 -6.61 12.24 10.93
C LEU A 180 -5.82 13.16 11.83
N SER A 181 -4.84 13.87 11.28
CA SER A 181 -4.13 14.91 12.04
C SER A 181 -5.15 15.93 12.58
N SER A 182 -5.03 16.26 13.87
CA SER A 182 -5.76 17.42 14.39
C SER A 182 -5.35 18.63 13.55
N SER A 183 -6.26 19.21 12.79
CA SER A 183 -6.02 20.53 12.22
C SER A 183 -5.66 21.47 13.37
N LYS A 184 -4.42 21.97 13.39
CA LYS A 184 -4.08 23.07 14.29
C LYS A 184 -4.99 24.22 13.90
N SER A 185 -6.00 24.48 14.73
CA SER A 185 -6.81 25.70 14.69
C SER A 185 -5.97 26.91 15.04
#